data_131fed351e32d062e2c3ed7c90130d01
#
_entry.id   131fed351e32d062e2c3ed7c90130d01
#
_cell.length_a   1.000
_cell.length_b   1.000
_cell.length_c   1.000
_cell.angle_alpha   90.00
_cell.angle_beta   90.00
_cell.angle_gamma   90.00
#
_symmetry.space_group_name_H-M   'P 1'
#
loop_
_entity.id
_entity.type
_entity.pdbx_description
1 polymer ?
#
loop_
_entity_poly.entity_id
_entity_poly.type
_entity_poly.pdbx_seq_one_letter_code
_entity_poly.pdbx_strand_id
1 'polypeptide(L)'
;SAVASARLPAVLVVHENRGLNPHIEDIARRLALDGFMAFAPDALTPLGGYPGDEDKARAAFATLDQAKAREDFVACAQWLRARADSNGKLGVVGFCYGGGIAHVLSVRLPDLNAAVPFYGNLPSPADAAKVKAPLLIHFAAVDERINAAWPAYEEALKAAGARYTAHLYAGTQHGFNNDTTPRFDATAAKLAWDRTVSFFKAQLKG
;
A
#
# COMPACT_ATOMS: atom_id res chain seq x y z
N SER A 1 3.92 8.56 -37.81
CA SER A 1 3.00 7.74 -37.01
C SER A 1 3.49 7.78 -35.56
N ALA A 2 2.72 8.46 -34.70
CA ALA A 2 2.97 8.41 -33.27
C ALA A 2 2.82 6.94 -32.82
N VAL A 3 3.90 6.34 -32.32
CA VAL A 3 3.83 5.06 -31.62
C VAL A 3 2.92 5.30 -30.41
N ALA A 4 1.73 4.74 -30.41
CA ALA A 4 0.84 4.80 -29.27
C ALA A 4 1.62 4.17 -28.09
N SER A 5 1.96 4.98 -27.08
CA SER A 5 2.62 4.47 -25.89
C SER A 5 1.69 3.43 -25.24
N ALA A 6 2.21 2.25 -24.95
CA ALA A 6 1.42 1.20 -24.30
C ALA A 6 0.83 1.75 -22.99
N ARG A 7 -0.46 1.55 -22.79
CA ARG A 7 -1.12 1.90 -21.52
C ARG A 7 -0.56 1.01 -20.42
N LEU A 8 -0.18 1.61 -19.30
CA LEU A 8 0.43 0.91 -18.19
C LEU A 8 -0.56 0.59 -17.07
N PRO A 9 -0.39 -0.54 -16.38
CA PRO A 9 -1.11 -0.78 -15.14
C PRO A 9 -0.66 0.20 -14.06
N ALA A 10 -1.63 0.73 -13.31
CA ALA A 10 -1.37 1.74 -12.30
C ALA A 10 -1.20 1.14 -10.91
N VAL A 11 -0.29 1.69 -10.12
CA VAL A 11 -0.09 1.35 -8.71
C VAL A 11 -0.02 2.62 -7.88
N LEU A 12 -0.95 2.76 -6.94
CA LEU A 12 -0.91 3.79 -5.91
C LEU A 12 0.04 3.33 -4.79
N VAL A 13 1.01 4.18 -4.46
CA VAL A 13 1.99 3.93 -3.38
C VAL A 13 1.62 4.82 -2.19
N VAL A 14 1.33 4.20 -1.04
CA VAL A 14 0.92 4.94 0.16
C VAL A 14 2.02 4.88 1.21
N HIS A 15 2.49 6.07 1.59
CA HIS A 15 3.60 6.26 2.52
C HIS A 15 3.30 5.86 3.97
N GLU A 16 4.34 5.81 4.78
CA GLU A 16 4.28 5.63 6.23
C GLU A 16 3.79 6.92 6.92
N ASN A 17 4.02 7.07 8.23
CA ASN A 17 3.59 8.22 9.02
C ASN A 17 4.52 9.46 8.90
N ARG A 18 5.20 9.62 7.78
CA ARG A 18 6.12 10.74 7.50
C ARG A 18 5.90 11.42 6.15
N GLY A 19 4.77 11.16 5.50
CA GLY A 19 4.51 11.70 4.18
C GLY A 19 5.40 11.10 3.10
N LEU A 20 5.51 11.78 1.97
CA LEU A 20 6.29 11.36 0.82
C LEU A 20 7.78 11.66 1.05
N ASN A 21 8.41 10.83 1.86
CA ASN A 21 9.85 10.89 2.11
C ASN A 21 10.66 10.19 1.00
N PRO A 22 12.01 10.34 0.98
CA PRO A 22 12.86 9.73 -0.05
C PRO A 22 12.73 8.20 -0.18
N HIS A 23 12.44 7.49 0.93
CA HIS A 23 12.20 6.05 0.89
C HIS A 23 10.98 5.70 0.02
N ILE A 24 9.87 6.39 0.21
CA ILE A 24 8.63 6.14 -0.57
C ILE A 24 8.78 6.58 -2.02
N GLU A 25 9.51 7.66 -2.28
CA GLU A 25 9.85 8.04 -3.66
C GLU A 25 10.64 6.93 -4.36
N ASP A 26 11.57 6.28 -3.66
CA ASP A 26 12.34 5.17 -4.21
C ASP A 26 11.46 3.94 -4.48
N ILE A 27 10.52 3.62 -3.60
CA ILE A 27 9.52 2.57 -3.85
C ILE A 27 8.75 2.84 -5.16
N ALA A 28 8.31 4.08 -5.38
CA ALA A 28 7.62 4.44 -6.62
C ALA A 28 8.52 4.27 -7.86
N ARG A 29 9.81 4.66 -7.77
CA ARG A 29 10.79 4.45 -8.86
C ARG A 29 11.01 2.97 -9.15
N ARG A 30 11.14 2.12 -8.12
CA ARG A 30 11.29 0.66 -8.29
C ARG A 30 10.08 0.05 -9.03
N LEU A 31 8.86 0.45 -8.68
CA LEU A 31 7.66 0.00 -9.40
C LEU A 31 7.64 0.47 -10.85
N ALA A 32 8.08 1.70 -11.12
CA ALA A 32 8.18 2.21 -12.49
C ALA A 32 9.19 1.40 -13.33
N LEU A 33 10.33 0.99 -12.76
CA LEU A 33 11.30 0.11 -13.41
C LEU A 33 10.72 -1.28 -13.72
N ASP A 34 9.77 -1.75 -12.91
CA ASP A 34 9.03 -3.00 -13.14
C ASP A 34 7.87 -2.86 -14.15
N GLY A 35 7.70 -1.68 -14.73
CA GLY A 35 6.73 -1.40 -15.80
C GLY A 35 5.32 -1.08 -15.29
N PHE A 36 5.21 -0.43 -14.14
CA PHE A 36 3.96 0.10 -13.62
C PHE A 36 3.96 1.64 -13.71
N MET A 37 2.78 2.21 -13.85
CA MET A 37 2.56 3.63 -13.61
C MET A 37 2.42 3.83 -12.10
N ALA A 38 3.50 4.20 -11.41
CA ALA A 38 3.50 4.42 -9.98
C ALA A 38 3.16 5.87 -9.64
N PHE A 39 2.26 6.06 -8.67
CA PHE A 39 1.90 7.37 -8.13
C PHE A 39 1.92 7.33 -6.60
N ALA A 40 2.72 8.21 -6.00
CA ALA A 40 2.86 8.32 -4.55
C ALA A 40 2.42 9.72 -4.09
N PRO A 41 1.14 9.92 -3.72
CA PRO A 41 0.68 11.19 -3.18
C PRO A 41 1.24 11.43 -1.77
N ASP A 42 1.41 12.70 -1.41
CA ASP A 42 1.83 13.11 -0.08
C ASP A 42 0.63 13.61 0.74
N ALA A 43 0.25 12.88 1.77
CA ALA A 43 -0.81 13.27 2.68
C ALA A 43 -0.49 14.57 3.44
N LEU A 44 0.78 14.96 3.52
CA LEU A 44 1.20 16.22 4.14
C LEU A 44 1.02 17.44 3.21
N THR A 45 0.60 17.26 1.95
CA THR A 45 0.39 18.37 1.00
C THR A 45 -0.41 19.54 1.58
N PRO A 46 -1.51 19.35 2.33
CA PRO A 46 -2.25 20.45 2.96
C PRO A 46 -1.46 21.22 4.03
N LEU A 47 -0.37 20.64 4.52
CA LEU A 47 0.52 21.20 5.55
C LEU A 47 1.85 21.69 4.97
N GLY A 48 1.95 21.78 3.64
CA GLY A 48 3.16 22.19 2.93
C GLY A 48 4.03 21.06 2.38
N GLY A 49 3.58 19.81 2.50
CA GLY A 49 4.28 18.61 2.03
C GLY A 49 5.38 18.13 2.98
N TYR A 50 6.15 17.14 2.51
CA TYR A 50 7.28 16.59 3.25
C TYR A 50 8.34 17.67 3.54
N PRO A 51 8.67 17.96 4.80
CA PRO A 51 9.51 19.10 5.16
C PRO A 51 11.02 18.87 5.02
N GLY A 52 11.46 17.73 4.48
CA GLY A 52 12.87 17.36 4.35
C GLY A 52 13.52 16.87 5.65
N ASP A 53 12.73 16.63 6.69
CA ASP A 53 13.18 16.16 8.00
C ASP A 53 12.14 15.18 8.57
N GLU A 54 12.59 13.99 8.97
CA GLU A 54 11.73 12.88 9.40
C GLU A 54 10.97 13.18 10.71
N ASP A 55 11.57 13.90 11.65
CA ASP A 55 10.92 14.22 12.93
C ASP A 55 9.89 15.34 12.75
N LYS A 56 10.18 16.34 11.91
CA LYS A 56 9.21 17.38 11.53
C LYS A 56 8.05 16.78 10.75
N ALA A 57 8.33 15.87 9.83
CA ALA A 57 7.31 15.15 9.07
C ALA A 57 6.38 14.36 9.98
N ARG A 58 6.94 13.63 10.96
CA ARG A 58 6.15 12.89 11.95
C ARG A 58 5.28 13.81 12.81
N ALA A 59 5.81 14.95 13.23
CA ALA A 59 5.06 15.95 13.99
C ALA A 59 3.91 16.53 13.18
N ALA A 60 4.15 16.89 11.91
CA ALA A 60 3.12 17.37 10.99
C ALA A 60 2.05 16.29 10.77
N PHE A 61 2.46 15.05 10.52
CA PHE A 61 1.53 13.92 10.32
C PHE A 61 0.59 13.70 11.52
N ALA A 62 1.06 13.93 12.74
CA ALA A 62 0.25 13.82 13.96
C ALA A 62 -0.89 14.85 14.02
N THR A 63 -0.80 15.95 13.28
CA THR A 63 -1.83 16.99 13.19
C THR A 63 -2.78 16.84 12.01
N LEU A 64 -2.54 15.81 11.17
CA LEU A 64 -3.29 15.61 9.94
C LEU A 64 -4.75 15.21 10.23
N ASP A 65 -5.69 15.79 9.48
CA ASP A 65 -7.07 15.29 9.44
C ASP A 65 -7.09 13.91 8.74
N GLN A 66 -7.13 12.87 9.56
CA GLN A 66 -7.07 11.48 9.10
C GLN A 66 -8.31 11.07 8.29
N ALA A 67 -9.46 11.67 8.55
CA ALA A 67 -10.67 11.38 7.78
C ALA A 67 -10.54 11.96 6.37
N LYS A 68 -10.11 13.23 6.28
CA LYS A 68 -9.85 13.88 4.99
C LYS A 68 -8.73 13.18 4.21
N ALA A 69 -7.63 12.82 4.86
CA ALA A 69 -6.53 12.12 4.21
C ALA A 69 -6.99 10.81 3.57
N ARG A 70 -7.87 10.04 4.23
CA ARG A 70 -8.45 8.83 3.63
C ARG A 70 -9.25 9.12 2.36
N GLU A 71 -10.08 10.17 2.36
CA GLU A 71 -10.84 10.57 1.16
C GLU A 71 -9.91 11.05 0.04
N ASP A 72 -8.85 11.76 0.37
CA ASP A 72 -7.83 12.19 -0.61
C ASP A 72 -7.15 10.97 -1.27
N PHE A 73 -6.82 9.90 -0.52
CA PHE A 73 -6.29 8.66 -1.11
C PHE A 73 -7.32 7.93 -2.00
N VAL A 74 -8.60 7.92 -1.62
CA VAL A 74 -9.67 7.39 -2.49
C VAL A 74 -9.72 8.17 -3.80
N ALA A 75 -9.72 9.50 -3.73
CA ALA A 75 -9.73 10.36 -4.91
C ALA A 75 -8.48 10.17 -5.79
N CYS A 76 -7.30 10.07 -5.18
CA CYS A 76 -6.04 9.77 -5.88
C CYS A 76 -6.09 8.42 -6.61
N ALA A 77 -6.62 7.39 -5.99
CA ALA A 77 -6.78 6.07 -6.58
C ALA A 77 -7.69 6.10 -7.80
N GLN A 78 -8.85 6.76 -7.70
CA GLN A 78 -9.80 6.91 -8.79
C GLN A 78 -9.22 7.73 -9.95
N TRP A 79 -8.55 8.84 -9.63
CA TRP A 79 -7.88 9.67 -10.63
C TRP A 79 -6.79 8.90 -11.37
N LEU A 80 -5.93 8.17 -10.65
CA LEU A 80 -4.83 7.40 -11.24
C LEU A 80 -5.35 6.34 -12.22
N ARG A 81 -6.41 5.63 -11.85
CA ARG A 81 -7.05 4.63 -12.72
C ARG A 81 -7.65 5.23 -13.99
N ALA A 82 -8.23 6.42 -13.86
CA ALA A 82 -8.93 7.09 -14.97
C ALA A 82 -7.99 7.80 -15.96
N ARG A 83 -6.68 7.82 -15.73
CA ARG A 83 -5.72 8.45 -16.64
C ARG A 83 -5.75 7.81 -18.02
N ALA A 84 -5.57 8.64 -19.06
CA ALA A 84 -5.58 8.17 -20.44
C ALA A 84 -4.44 7.21 -20.79
N ASP A 85 -3.32 7.30 -20.07
CA ASP A 85 -2.14 6.44 -20.19
C ASP A 85 -2.19 5.19 -19.26
N SER A 86 -3.27 5.04 -18.48
CA SER A 86 -3.56 3.83 -17.71
C SER A 86 -4.28 2.78 -18.56
N ASN A 87 -3.99 1.49 -18.31
CA ASN A 87 -4.77 0.38 -18.88
C ASN A 87 -6.09 0.13 -18.15
N GLY A 88 -6.43 0.96 -17.15
CA GLY A 88 -7.64 0.83 -16.32
C GLY A 88 -7.51 -0.14 -15.15
N LYS A 89 -6.38 -0.86 -15.01
CA LYS A 89 -6.10 -1.72 -13.86
C LYS A 89 -5.37 -0.92 -12.78
N LEU A 90 -5.84 -1.04 -11.54
CA LEU A 90 -5.30 -0.33 -10.39
C LEU A 90 -4.93 -1.29 -9.27
N GLY A 91 -3.68 -1.21 -8.82
CA GLY A 91 -3.21 -1.79 -7.57
C GLY A 91 -2.91 -0.71 -6.54
N VAL A 92 -2.82 -1.11 -5.28
CA VAL A 92 -2.32 -0.27 -4.20
C VAL A 92 -1.28 -1.04 -3.37
N VAL A 93 -0.18 -0.40 -3.05
CA VAL A 93 0.77 -0.86 -2.03
C VAL A 93 0.92 0.22 -0.98
N GLY A 94 0.97 -0.17 0.28
CA GLY A 94 1.13 0.78 1.37
C GLY A 94 1.88 0.17 2.54
N PHE A 95 2.58 1.02 3.29
CA PHE A 95 3.50 0.63 4.36
C PHE A 95 3.07 1.28 5.67
N CYS A 96 3.02 0.53 6.77
CA CYS A 96 2.62 1.05 8.08
C CYS A 96 1.24 1.72 8.04
N TYR A 97 1.15 3.03 8.24
CA TYR A 97 -0.05 3.82 8.00
C TYR A 97 -0.64 3.53 6.61
N GLY A 98 0.21 3.56 5.59
CA GLY A 98 -0.17 3.26 4.21
C GLY A 98 -0.66 1.83 4.00
N GLY A 99 -0.17 0.88 4.78
CA GLY A 99 -0.72 -0.48 4.81
C GLY A 99 -2.18 -0.50 5.29
N GLY A 100 -2.48 0.31 6.31
CA GLY A 100 -3.86 0.54 6.76
C GLY A 100 -4.72 1.20 5.68
N ILE A 101 -4.18 2.18 4.95
CA ILE A 101 -4.87 2.82 3.81
C ILE A 101 -5.09 1.81 2.67
N ALA A 102 -4.13 0.94 2.37
CA ALA A 102 -4.32 -0.12 1.36
C ALA A 102 -5.51 -1.05 1.71
N HIS A 103 -5.65 -1.39 2.99
CA HIS A 103 -6.83 -2.11 3.47
C HIS A 103 -8.12 -1.27 3.32
N VAL A 104 -8.11 0.01 3.70
CA VAL A 104 -9.27 0.89 3.52
C VAL A 104 -9.69 0.96 2.06
N LEU A 105 -8.74 1.11 1.13
CA LEU A 105 -9.04 1.17 -0.30
C LEU A 105 -9.61 -0.17 -0.81
N SER A 106 -9.14 -1.31 -0.30
CA SER A 106 -9.70 -2.63 -0.66
C SER A 106 -11.15 -2.81 -0.22
N VAL A 107 -11.56 -2.12 0.86
CA VAL A 107 -12.96 -2.10 1.36
C VAL A 107 -13.81 -1.10 0.59
N ARG A 108 -13.24 0.06 0.22
CA ARG A 108 -13.95 1.21 -0.34
C ARG A 108 -14.09 1.17 -1.87
N LEU A 109 -13.17 0.50 -2.56
CA LEU A 109 -13.09 0.47 -4.03
C LEU A 109 -13.41 -0.95 -4.54
N PRO A 110 -14.65 -1.24 -4.90
CA PRO A 110 -15.06 -2.60 -5.34
C PRO A 110 -14.41 -3.02 -6.66
N ASP A 111 -13.89 -2.08 -7.40
CA ASP A 111 -13.21 -2.27 -8.69
C ASP A 111 -11.67 -2.17 -8.60
N LEU A 112 -11.12 -2.13 -7.38
CA LEU A 112 -9.68 -2.28 -7.16
C LEU A 112 -9.23 -3.68 -7.62
N ASN A 113 -8.10 -3.75 -8.31
CA ASN A 113 -7.63 -5.01 -8.90
C ASN A 113 -6.62 -5.76 -8.03
N ALA A 114 -5.94 -5.08 -7.11
CA ALA A 114 -4.97 -5.68 -6.18
C ALA A 114 -4.68 -4.77 -5.01
N ALA A 115 -4.50 -5.31 -3.80
CA ALA A 115 -4.02 -4.55 -2.66
C ALA A 115 -2.90 -5.29 -1.92
N VAL A 116 -1.83 -4.57 -1.60
CA VAL A 116 -0.64 -5.09 -0.93
C VAL A 116 -0.33 -4.25 0.31
N PRO A 117 -0.97 -4.54 1.45
CA PRO A 117 -0.65 -3.91 2.71
C PRO A 117 0.59 -4.55 3.38
N PHE A 118 1.55 -3.71 3.78
CA PHE A 118 2.67 -4.08 4.63
C PHE A 118 2.41 -3.58 6.05
N TYR A 119 2.41 -4.48 7.01
CA TYR A 119 2.28 -4.22 8.47
C TYR A 119 1.33 -3.05 8.81
N GLY A 120 0.19 -2.99 8.15
CA GLY A 120 -0.84 -1.97 8.34
C GLY A 120 -1.96 -2.39 9.28
N ASN A 121 -2.64 -1.41 9.85
CA ASN A 121 -3.85 -1.67 10.64
C ASN A 121 -4.90 -2.40 9.79
N LEU A 122 -5.47 -3.44 10.36
CA LEU A 122 -6.51 -4.23 9.71
C LEU A 122 -7.87 -3.56 9.81
N PRO A 123 -8.76 -3.76 8.82
CA PRO A 123 -10.16 -3.35 8.92
C PRO A 123 -10.92 -4.13 10.00
N SER A 124 -12.12 -3.64 10.32
CA SER A 124 -13.06 -4.43 11.10
C SER A 124 -13.41 -5.76 10.39
N PRO A 125 -13.57 -6.87 11.11
CA PRO A 125 -14.07 -8.13 10.53
C PRO A 125 -15.36 -7.95 9.72
N ALA A 126 -16.25 -7.05 10.14
CA ALA A 126 -17.49 -6.74 9.41
C ALA A 126 -17.26 -6.15 8.00
N ASP A 127 -16.08 -5.58 7.74
CA ASP A 127 -15.75 -5.01 6.44
C ASP A 127 -15.22 -6.06 5.44
N ALA A 128 -14.87 -7.26 5.89
CA ALA A 128 -14.31 -8.31 5.05
C ALA A 128 -15.22 -8.67 3.85
N ALA A 129 -16.52 -8.65 4.02
CA ALA A 129 -17.51 -8.92 2.97
C ALA A 129 -17.47 -7.90 1.81
N LYS A 130 -16.96 -6.71 2.06
CA LYS A 130 -16.81 -5.64 1.05
C LYS A 130 -15.56 -5.79 0.19
N VAL A 131 -14.58 -6.58 0.63
CA VAL A 131 -13.31 -6.79 -0.08
C VAL A 131 -13.55 -7.63 -1.33
N LYS A 132 -13.27 -7.05 -2.51
CA LYS A 132 -13.39 -7.74 -3.82
C LYS A 132 -12.04 -7.95 -4.47
N ALA A 133 -11.10 -7.04 -4.25
CA ALA A 133 -9.73 -7.16 -4.73
C ALA A 133 -9.00 -8.33 -4.06
N PRO A 134 -8.16 -9.07 -4.79
CA PRO A 134 -7.21 -9.98 -4.15
C PRO A 134 -6.23 -9.20 -3.27
N LEU A 135 -5.91 -9.78 -2.11
CA LEU A 135 -4.98 -9.21 -1.13
C LEU A 135 -3.69 -10.03 -1.07
N LEU A 136 -2.56 -9.34 -1.00
CA LEU A 136 -1.28 -9.92 -0.60
C LEU A 136 -0.80 -9.17 0.65
N ILE A 137 -0.87 -9.80 1.81
CA ILE A 137 -0.64 -9.15 3.10
C ILE A 137 0.72 -9.55 3.65
N HIS A 138 1.54 -8.56 4.03
CA HIS A 138 2.86 -8.77 4.62
C HIS A 138 2.88 -8.34 6.09
N PHE A 139 3.10 -9.31 6.98
CA PHE A 139 3.19 -9.09 8.43
C PHE A 139 4.62 -9.23 8.93
N ALA A 140 5.02 -8.34 9.83
CA ALA A 140 6.21 -8.54 10.66
C ALA A 140 5.87 -9.47 11.83
N ALA A 141 6.73 -10.45 12.14
CA ALA A 141 6.44 -11.41 13.20
C ALA A 141 6.44 -10.76 14.59
N VAL A 142 7.31 -9.77 14.80
CA VAL A 142 7.42 -9.02 16.08
C VAL A 142 6.63 -7.70 15.93
N ASP A 143 5.31 -7.79 15.81
CA ASP A 143 4.39 -6.65 15.69
C ASP A 143 3.03 -7.01 16.31
N GLU A 144 3.02 -7.21 17.63
CA GLU A 144 1.85 -7.67 18.35
C GLU A 144 0.62 -6.77 18.14
N ARG A 145 0.85 -5.45 18.10
CA ARG A 145 -0.21 -4.45 17.91
C ARG A 145 -1.01 -4.66 16.61
N ILE A 146 -0.34 -5.03 15.52
CA ILE A 146 -0.99 -5.32 14.24
C ILE A 146 -1.50 -6.76 14.22
N ASN A 147 -0.68 -7.70 14.65
CA ASN A 147 -0.95 -9.12 14.49
C ASN A 147 -2.11 -9.62 15.37
N ALA A 148 -2.38 -8.96 16.50
CA ALA A 148 -3.48 -9.34 17.41
C ALA A 148 -4.87 -9.34 16.75
N ALA A 149 -5.10 -8.50 15.75
CA ALA A 149 -6.37 -8.42 15.04
C ALA A 149 -6.49 -9.42 13.88
N TRP A 150 -5.38 -10.06 13.49
CA TRP A 150 -5.34 -10.92 12.30
C TRP A 150 -6.25 -12.15 12.37
N PRO A 151 -6.29 -12.93 13.46
CA PRO A 151 -7.11 -14.14 13.49
C PRO A 151 -8.59 -13.88 13.20
N ALA A 152 -9.16 -12.84 13.81
CA ALA A 152 -10.55 -12.47 13.61
C ALA A 152 -10.82 -11.93 12.19
N TYR A 153 -9.89 -11.15 11.64
CA TYR A 153 -10.02 -10.63 10.27
C TYR A 153 -9.84 -11.74 9.23
N GLU A 154 -8.91 -12.67 9.45
CA GLU A 154 -8.70 -13.84 8.56
C GLU A 154 -9.94 -14.73 8.51
N GLU A 155 -10.54 -15.02 9.66
CA GLU A 155 -11.80 -15.77 9.72
C GLU A 155 -12.91 -15.09 8.91
N ALA A 156 -13.05 -13.78 9.05
CA ALA A 156 -14.02 -13.01 8.29
C ALA A 156 -13.75 -13.00 6.78
N LEU A 157 -12.48 -12.90 6.36
CA LEU A 157 -12.10 -13.01 4.94
C LEU A 157 -12.45 -14.39 4.37
N LYS A 158 -12.17 -15.46 5.11
CA LYS A 158 -12.54 -16.83 4.73
C LYS A 158 -14.05 -16.98 4.57
N ALA A 159 -14.82 -16.49 5.56
CA ALA A 159 -16.28 -16.54 5.53
C ALA A 159 -16.86 -15.74 4.36
N ALA A 160 -16.22 -14.63 3.97
CA ALA A 160 -16.62 -13.80 2.85
C ALA A 160 -16.17 -14.37 1.47
N GLY A 161 -15.41 -15.46 1.43
CA GLY A 161 -14.83 -15.99 0.20
C GLY A 161 -13.81 -15.05 -0.46
N ALA A 162 -13.18 -14.16 0.31
CA ALA A 162 -12.19 -13.21 -0.19
C ALA A 162 -10.92 -13.93 -0.66
N ARG A 163 -10.32 -13.42 -1.73
CA ARG A 163 -9.04 -13.93 -2.24
C ARG A 163 -7.90 -13.24 -1.52
N TYR A 164 -7.12 -13.96 -0.74
CA TYR A 164 -5.97 -13.39 -0.05
C TYR A 164 -4.83 -14.39 0.11
N THR A 165 -3.64 -13.86 0.23
CA THR A 165 -2.44 -14.55 0.70
C THR A 165 -1.78 -13.70 1.76
N ALA A 166 -1.41 -14.29 2.89
CA ALA A 166 -0.74 -13.61 3.99
C ALA A 166 0.61 -14.25 4.27
N HIS A 167 1.62 -13.42 4.50
CA HIS A 167 2.96 -13.86 4.85
C HIS A 167 3.40 -13.20 6.16
N LEU A 168 3.86 -14.03 7.09
CA LEU A 168 4.49 -13.61 8.34
C LEU A 168 6.00 -13.83 8.22
N TYR A 169 6.78 -12.76 8.35
CA TYR A 169 8.24 -12.79 8.21
C TYR A 169 8.89 -12.97 9.58
N ALA A 170 9.47 -14.17 9.81
CA ALA A 170 10.07 -14.53 11.09
C ALA A 170 11.18 -13.57 11.51
N GLY A 171 11.20 -13.16 12.79
CA GLY A 171 12.23 -12.29 13.37
C GLY A 171 12.15 -10.83 13.00
N THR A 172 11.27 -10.44 12.06
CA THR A 172 11.16 -9.04 11.62
C THR A 172 10.31 -8.19 12.54
N GLN A 173 10.64 -6.91 12.60
CA GLN A 173 9.89 -5.88 13.31
C GLN A 173 9.03 -5.03 12.36
N HIS A 174 8.07 -4.31 12.93
CA HIS A 174 7.29 -3.30 12.21
C HIS A 174 8.20 -2.35 11.42
N GLY A 175 7.97 -2.21 10.11
CA GLY A 175 8.81 -1.37 9.24
C GLY A 175 10.01 -2.10 8.63
N PHE A 176 10.06 -3.44 8.65
CA PHE A 176 11.20 -4.22 8.14
C PHE A 176 11.56 -3.95 6.67
N ASN A 177 10.65 -3.41 5.87
CA ASN A 177 10.90 -3.11 4.46
C ASN A 177 11.62 -1.76 4.26
N ASN A 178 11.69 -0.91 5.28
CA ASN A 178 12.26 0.43 5.16
C ASN A 178 13.77 0.41 5.39
N ASP A 179 14.54 0.51 4.31
CA ASP A 179 16.02 0.47 4.30
C ASP A 179 16.70 1.73 4.87
N THR A 180 15.90 2.73 5.28
CA THR A 180 16.40 3.93 5.97
C THR A 180 16.30 3.85 7.50
N THR A 181 15.85 2.72 8.06
CA THR A 181 15.67 2.53 9.50
C THR A 181 16.46 1.33 10.04
N PRO A 182 16.79 1.31 11.33
CA PRO A 182 17.50 0.16 11.96
C PRO A 182 16.69 -1.14 11.98
N ARG A 183 15.39 -1.10 11.72
CA ARG A 183 14.49 -2.27 11.67
C ARG A 183 14.50 -2.97 10.31
N PHE A 184 15.24 -2.45 9.36
CA PHE A 184 15.35 -3.04 8.03
C PHE A 184 15.89 -4.47 8.10
N ASP A 185 15.20 -5.39 7.44
CA ASP A 185 15.66 -6.76 7.21
C ASP A 185 15.77 -7.00 5.71
N ALA A 186 17.00 -7.03 5.21
CA ALA A 186 17.27 -7.11 3.77
C ALA A 186 16.70 -8.38 3.12
N THR A 187 16.75 -9.51 3.83
CA THR A 187 16.25 -10.80 3.32
C THR A 187 14.73 -10.81 3.24
N ALA A 188 14.06 -10.40 4.31
CA ALA A 188 12.61 -10.33 4.36
C ALA A 188 12.07 -9.26 3.39
N ALA A 189 12.70 -8.08 3.35
CA ALA A 189 12.31 -7.00 2.45
C ALA A 189 12.42 -7.42 0.97
N LYS A 190 13.53 -8.09 0.59
CA LYS A 190 13.67 -8.59 -0.78
C LYS A 190 12.60 -9.62 -1.11
N LEU A 191 12.36 -10.59 -0.24
CA LEU A 191 11.37 -11.63 -0.47
C LEU A 191 9.94 -11.03 -0.57
N ALA A 192 9.60 -10.09 0.31
CA ALA A 192 8.31 -9.40 0.28
C ALA A 192 8.15 -8.57 -1.00
N TRP A 193 9.21 -7.91 -1.45
CA TRP A 193 9.22 -7.15 -2.70
C TRP A 193 9.03 -8.04 -3.94
N ASP A 194 9.77 -9.13 -4.05
CA ASP A 194 9.65 -10.09 -5.15
C ASP A 194 8.22 -10.66 -5.25
N ARG A 195 7.61 -10.98 -4.11
CA ARG A 195 6.21 -11.41 -4.02
C ARG A 195 5.24 -10.31 -4.47
N THR A 196 5.47 -9.08 -4.03
CA THR A 196 4.65 -7.92 -4.38
C THR A 196 4.66 -7.66 -5.89
N VAL A 197 5.84 -7.61 -6.50
CA VAL A 197 6.00 -7.36 -7.94
C VAL A 197 5.36 -8.50 -8.75
N SER A 198 5.62 -9.75 -8.37
CA SER A 198 5.01 -10.93 -9.02
C SER A 198 3.49 -10.90 -8.93
N PHE A 199 2.94 -10.56 -7.77
CA PHE A 199 1.51 -10.43 -7.55
C PHE A 199 0.90 -9.33 -8.42
N PHE A 200 1.49 -8.14 -8.45
CA PHE A 200 1.01 -7.06 -9.31
C PHE A 200 1.09 -7.42 -10.80
N LYS A 201 2.17 -8.07 -11.24
CA LYS A 201 2.27 -8.56 -12.63
C LYS A 201 1.12 -9.51 -12.97
N ALA A 202 0.79 -10.43 -12.08
CA ALA A 202 -0.30 -11.38 -12.28
C ALA A 202 -1.70 -10.74 -12.28
N GLN A 203 -1.93 -9.73 -11.42
CA GLN A 203 -3.26 -9.13 -11.27
C GLN A 203 -3.52 -7.94 -12.22
N LEU A 204 -2.48 -7.24 -12.67
CA LEU A 204 -2.62 -5.96 -13.36
C LEU A 204 -2.18 -6.00 -14.83
N LYS A 205 -1.35 -6.97 -15.23
CA LYS A 205 -0.83 -7.08 -16.62
C LYS A 205 -1.52 -8.15 -17.45
N GLY A 206 -2.39 -8.93 -16.80
CA GLY A 206 -3.19 -9.98 -17.47
C GLY A 206 -4.38 -9.43 -18.22
#